data_ee82eccadc1a2f08d5ab34d32c4c9821
#
_entry.id   ee82eccadc1a2f08d5ab34d32c4c9821
#
_cell.length_a   1.000
_cell.length_b   1.000
_cell.length_c   1.000
_cell.angle_alpha   90.00
_cell.angle_beta   90.00
_cell.angle_gamma   90.00
#
_symmetry.space_group_name_H-M   'P 1'
#
loop_
_entity.id
_entity.type
_entity.pdbx_description
1 polymer ?
#
loop_
_entity_poly.entity_id
_entity_poly.type
_entity_poly.pdbx_seq_one_letter_code
_entity_poly.pdbx_strand_id
1 'polypeptide(L)'
;MIEIWKDIPQFEGLYQVSNIGNIRSVERIVPFGSQYRTIKSSNLRFFKKSNGYLSVKIYKDNRQYTMYVHRLVAMAFCDGYFDKADVNHKDGNKSNNVSSNLEWCKRSENQIHSVKVLHNKLGNREICKKWNSKPIVQLSIGGEKIRDWSSSFEVQRVLGFKESGIRKCLYGDKQKGRRSYQSHGYKWVYAKDYYQ
;
A
#
# COMPACT_ATOMS: atom_id res chain seq x y z
N MET A 1 -8.53 20.38 -23.95
CA MET A 1 -7.35 20.75 -23.11
C MET A 1 -6.12 20.69 -24.00
N ILE A 2 -5.29 21.72 -24.01
CA ILE A 2 -4.05 21.74 -24.80
C ILE A 2 -3.05 20.79 -24.13
N GLU A 3 -2.41 19.93 -24.90
CA GLU A 3 -1.37 19.04 -24.41
C GLU A 3 -0.04 19.78 -24.27
N ILE A 4 0.50 19.80 -23.06
CA ILE A 4 1.76 20.45 -22.70
C ILE A 4 2.76 19.37 -22.32
N TRP A 5 3.98 19.46 -22.85
CA TRP A 5 5.05 18.51 -22.61
C TRP A 5 6.15 19.12 -21.75
N LYS A 6 6.64 18.37 -20.75
CA LYS A 6 7.81 18.72 -19.94
C LYS A 6 8.78 17.54 -19.89
N ASP A 7 10.05 17.84 -19.76
CA ASP A 7 11.07 16.80 -19.57
C ASP A 7 10.82 16.04 -18.25
N ILE A 8 11.05 14.73 -18.28
CA ILE A 8 10.99 13.92 -17.07
C ILE A 8 12.24 14.21 -16.24
N PRO A 9 12.10 14.62 -14.95
CA PRO A 9 13.24 14.85 -14.07
C PRO A 9 14.18 13.65 -14.04
N GLN A 10 15.49 13.89 -14.11
CA GLN A 10 16.59 12.94 -14.26
C GLN A 10 16.70 12.24 -15.63
N PHE A 11 15.78 12.52 -16.56
CA PHE A 11 15.76 11.97 -17.92
C PHE A 11 15.60 13.10 -18.98
N GLU A 12 16.07 14.29 -18.65
CA GLU A 12 16.02 15.48 -19.53
C GLU A 12 16.69 15.16 -20.87
N GLY A 13 16.09 15.62 -21.96
CA GLY A 13 16.54 15.36 -23.32
C GLY A 13 16.37 13.91 -23.81
N LEU A 14 15.90 13.00 -22.96
CA LEU A 14 15.63 11.61 -23.32
C LEU A 14 14.14 11.31 -23.43
N TYR A 15 13.36 11.78 -22.45
CA TYR A 15 11.93 11.52 -22.37
C TYR A 15 11.15 12.72 -21.84
N GLN A 16 9.95 12.87 -22.36
CA GLN A 16 8.99 13.88 -21.92
C GLN A 16 7.69 13.24 -21.46
N VAL A 17 7.03 13.90 -20.54
CA VAL A 17 5.69 13.55 -20.03
C VAL A 17 4.74 14.70 -20.30
N SER A 18 3.48 14.41 -20.66
CA SER A 18 2.47 15.44 -20.89
C SER A 18 1.53 15.60 -19.68
N ASN A 19 0.88 16.77 -19.62
CA ASN A 19 -0.15 17.08 -18.61
C ASN A 19 -1.39 16.19 -18.69
N ILE A 20 -1.57 15.44 -19.79
CA ILE A 20 -2.67 14.48 -19.96
C ILE A 20 -2.23 13.04 -19.77
N GLY A 21 -0.97 12.80 -19.38
CA GLY A 21 -0.46 11.48 -19.02
C GLY A 21 0.21 10.70 -20.13
N ASN A 22 0.48 11.30 -21.29
CA ASN A 22 1.28 10.68 -22.35
C ASN A 22 2.77 10.79 -22.04
N ILE A 23 3.56 9.85 -22.56
CA ILE A 23 5.02 9.84 -22.43
C ILE A 23 5.62 9.56 -23.79
N ARG A 24 6.64 10.34 -24.18
CA ARG A 24 7.36 10.15 -25.43
C ARG A 24 8.87 10.18 -25.25
N SER A 25 9.58 9.51 -26.15
CA SER A 25 11.02 9.73 -26.32
C SER A 25 11.26 11.05 -27.04
N VAL A 26 12.35 11.72 -26.69
CA VAL A 26 12.81 12.93 -27.41
C VAL A 26 13.70 12.51 -28.56
N GLU A 27 13.55 13.21 -29.71
CA GLU A 27 14.45 13.02 -30.84
C GLU A 27 15.88 13.38 -30.43
N ARG A 28 16.82 12.51 -30.76
CA ARG A 28 18.22 12.68 -30.42
C ARG A 28 19.15 11.88 -31.33
N ILE A 29 20.36 12.36 -31.49
CA ILE A 29 21.43 11.69 -32.19
C ILE A 29 22.24 10.88 -31.18
N VAL A 30 22.48 9.61 -31.47
CA VAL A 30 23.26 8.69 -30.62
C VAL A 30 24.37 8.02 -31.41
N PRO A 31 25.51 7.72 -30.79
CA PRO A 31 26.56 6.91 -31.40
C PRO A 31 26.04 5.52 -31.79
N PHE A 32 26.47 5.04 -32.93
CA PHE A 32 26.18 3.70 -33.42
C PHE A 32 27.42 3.15 -34.16
N GLY A 33 28.27 2.44 -33.46
CA GLY A 33 29.60 2.03 -33.96
C GLY A 33 30.46 3.27 -34.26
N SER A 34 31.01 3.35 -35.46
CA SER A 34 31.76 4.50 -35.98
C SER A 34 30.90 5.63 -36.56
N GLN A 35 29.58 5.46 -36.53
CA GLN A 35 28.63 6.43 -37.12
C GLN A 35 27.68 6.96 -36.05
N TYR A 36 26.77 7.84 -36.49
CA TYR A 36 25.68 8.35 -35.65
C TYR A 36 24.34 7.98 -36.26
N ARG A 37 23.35 7.72 -35.41
CA ARG A 37 21.96 7.52 -35.83
C ARG A 37 21.01 8.44 -35.09
N THR A 38 19.96 8.88 -35.79
CA THR A 38 18.87 9.62 -35.17
C THR A 38 17.83 8.67 -34.59
N ILE A 39 17.55 8.81 -33.30
CA ILE A 39 16.38 8.21 -32.66
C ILE A 39 15.25 9.23 -32.80
N LYS A 40 14.19 8.87 -33.54
CA LYS A 40 13.02 9.75 -33.70
C LYS A 40 12.18 9.79 -32.43
N SER A 41 11.50 10.92 -32.20
CA SER A 41 10.50 11.02 -31.14
C SER A 41 9.37 10.01 -31.37
N SER A 42 8.96 9.33 -30.31
CA SER A 42 7.84 8.36 -30.38
C SER A 42 7.14 8.24 -29.02
N ASN A 43 5.81 8.05 -29.07
CA ASN A 43 5.04 7.77 -27.87
C ASN A 43 5.37 6.38 -27.32
N LEU A 44 5.49 6.28 -26.01
CA LEU A 44 5.80 5.02 -25.33
C LEU A 44 4.52 4.25 -25.00
N ARG A 45 4.59 2.93 -25.09
CA ARG A 45 3.51 2.03 -24.69
C ARG A 45 3.48 1.89 -23.16
N PHE A 46 2.28 1.94 -22.61
CA PHE A 46 2.03 1.65 -21.20
C PHE A 46 1.63 0.21 -20.99
N PHE A 47 1.91 -0.29 -19.80
CA PHE A 47 1.40 -1.57 -19.34
C PHE A 47 0.76 -1.43 -17.97
N LYS A 48 -0.37 -2.08 -17.79
CA LYS A 48 -1.14 -2.05 -16.55
C LYS A 48 -0.55 -3.08 -15.58
N LYS A 49 -0.19 -2.63 -14.37
CA LYS A 49 0.25 -3.49 -13.27
C LYS A 49 -0.95 -4.17 -12.61
N SER A 50 -0.71 -5.28 -11.89
CA SER A 50 -1.76 -6.01 -11.14
C SER A 50 -2.50 -5.13 -10.13
N ASN A 51 -1.84 -4.09 -9.60
CA ASN A 51 -2.46 -3.10 -8.70
C ASN A 51 -3.29 -2.02 -9.42
N GLY A 52 -3.45 -2.12 -10.75
CA GLY A 52 -4.28 -1.26 -11.58
C GLY A 52 -3.60 0.01 -12.11
N TYR A 53 -2.39 0.35 -11.68
CA TYR A 53 -1.67 1.53 -12.17
C TYR A 53 -1.00 1.30 -13.53
N LEU A 54 -0.91 2.36 -14.33
CA LEU A 54 -0.15 2.37 -15.57
C LEU A 54 1.34 2.61 -15.29
N SER A 55 2.18 1.87 -16.00
CA SER A 55 3.63 1.95 -15.92
C SER A 55 4.25 2.03 -17.31
N VAL A 56 5.44 2.60 -17.39
CA VAL A 56 6.25 2.72 -18.60
C VAL A 56 7.66 2.21 -18.33
N LYS A 57 8.33 1.69 -19.36
CA LYS A 57 9.75 1.36 -19.35
C LYS A 57 10.51 2.46 -20.07
N ILE A 58 11.48 3.07 -19.39
CA ILE A 58 12.40 4.06 -19.95
C ILE A 58 13.83 3.62 -19.70
N TYR A 59 14.75 4.09 -20.49
CA TYR A 59 16.15 3.66 -20.49
C TYR A 59 17.09 4.87 -20.38
N LYS A 60 18.08 4.76 -19.52
CA LYS A 60 19.18 5.71 -19.39
C LYS A 60 20.45 4.94 -19.03
N ASP A 61 21.57 5.26 -19.63
CA ASP A 61 22.90 4.67 -19.38
C ASP A 61 22.85 3.12 -19.41
N ASN A 62 22.22 2.56 -20.45
CA ASN A 62 21.98 1.12 -20.65
C ASN A 62 21.21 0.41 -19.53
N ARG A 63 20.57 1.17 -18.63
CA ARG A 63 19.71 0.64 -17.56
C ARG A 63 18.24 0.87 -17.85
N GLN A 64 17.43 -0.13 -17.55
CA GLN A 64 15.96 -0.03 -17.65
C GLN A 64 15.37 0.42 -16.33
N TYR A 65 14.51 1.43 -16.41
CA TYR A 65 13.70 1.93 -15.31
C TYR A 65 12.22 1.67 -15.61
N THR A 66 11.52 1.10 -14.63
CA THR A 66 10.06 0.92 -14.71
C THR A 66 9.41 1.92 -13.78
N MET A 67 8.72 2.89 -14.34
CA MET A 67 8.14 4.01 -13.58
C MET A 67 6.62 4.06 -13.73
N TYR A 68 5.94 4.53 -12.72
CA TYR A 68 4.50 4.76 -12.77
C TYR A 68 4.19 6.07 -13.48
N VAL A 69 3.22 6.04 -14.42
CA VAL A 69 2.85 7.21 -15.23
C VAL A 69 2.37 8.37 -14.34
N HIS A 70 1.46 8.11 -13.39
CA HIS A 70 0.95 9.13 -12.48
C HIS A 70 2.05 9.85 -11.69
N ARG A 71 3.11 9.13 -11.28
CA ARG A 71 4.24 9.76 -10.57
C ARG A 71 5.04 10.67 -11.47
N LEU A 72 5.27 10.27 -12.74
CA LEU A 72 5.98 11.11 -13.72
C LEU A 72 5.19 12.38 -14.03
N VAL A 73 3.87 12.27 -14.19
CA VAL A 73 3.00 13.45 -14.37
C VAL A 73 3.01 14.34 -13.14
N ALA A 74 2.87 13.76 -11.95
CA ALA A 74 2.86 14.54 -10.71
C ALA A 74 4.20 15.27 -10.49
N MET A 75 5.33 14.62 -10.76
CA MET A 75 6.66 15.24 -10.66
C MET A 75 6.84 16.44 -11.60
N ALA A 76 6.22 16.39 -12.78
CA ALA A 76 6.38 17.45 -13.79
C ALA A 76 5.35 18.58 -13.68
N PHE A 77 4.15 18.30 -13.15
CA PHE A 77 3.00 19.19 -13.26
C PHE A 77 2.28 19.50 -11.95
N CYS A 78 2.49 18.74 -10.87
CA CYS A 78 1.81 18.97 -9.60
C CYS A 78 2.76 19.61 -8.59
N ASP A 79 2.35 20.73 -8.00
CA ASP A 79 3.07 21.37 -6.91
C ASP A 79 2.88 20.61 -5.59
N GLY A 80 3.70 20.94 -4.57
CA GLY A 80 3.53 20.43 -3.22
C GLY A 80 4.19 19.07 -2.95
N TYR A 81 5.20 18.69 -3.74
CA TYR A 81 6.00 17.50 -3.45
C TYR A 81 6.71 17.61 -2.09
N PHE A 82 6.72 16.53 -1.35
CA PHE A 82 7.50 16.35 -0.11
C PHE A 82 8.04 14.91 -0.02
N ASP A 83 9.04 14.71 0.85
CA ASP A 83 9.63 13.37 0.99
C ASP A 83 8.59 12.31 1.37
N LYS A 84 8.65 11.15 0.70
CA LYS A 84 7.71 10.02 0.86
C LYS A 84 6.25 10.33 0.54
N ALA A 85 5.97 11.39 -0.23
CA ALA A 85 4.62 11.69 -0.70
C ALA A 85 4.09 10.55 -1.59
N ASP A 86 2.81 10.22 -1.38
CA ASP A 86 2.01 9.44 -2.32
C ASP A 86 1.36 10.37 -3.36
N VAL A 87 0.99 9.80 -4.51
CA VAL A 87 0.15 10.50 -5.49
C VAL A 87 -1.26 9.95 -5.40
N ASN A 88 -2.22 10.83 -5.13
CA ASN A 88 -3.64 10.51 -5.11
C ASN A 88 -4.27 10.78 -6.48
N HIS A 89 -5.19 9.91 -6.92
CA HIS A 89 -6.10 10.16 -8.02
C HIS A 89 -7.42 10.67 -7.41
N LYS A 90 -7.75 11.94 -7.65
CA LYS A 90 -8.93 12.59 -7.05
C LYS A 90 -10.24 11.88 -7.38
N ASP A 91 -10.35 11.32 -8.59
CA ASP A 91 -11.50 10.53 -9.05
C ASP A 91 -11.43 9.02 -8.68
N GLY A 92 -10.33 8.59 -8.08
CA GLY A 92 -10.08 7.17 -7.74
C GLY A 92 -9.72 6.28 -8.94
N ASN A 93 -9.73 6.79 -10.16
CA ASN A 93 -9.39 6.04 -11.36
C ASN A 93 -7.87 6.04 -11.59
N LYS A 94 -7.22 4.93 -11.27
CA LYS A 94 -5.77 4.74 -11.40
C LYS A 94 -5.22 4.83 -12.83
N SER A 95 -6.09 4.84 -13.82
CA SER A 95 -5.74 5.00 -15.25
C SER A 95 -5.89 6.43 -15.74
N ASN A 96 -6.55 7.32 -14.98
CA ASN A 96 -6.72 8.72 -15.32
C ASN A 96 -5.55 9.55 -14.79
N ASN A 97 -4.49 9.64 -15.58
CA ASN A 97 -3.25 10.31 -15.20
C ASN A 97 -3.15 11.76 -15.67
N VAL A 98 -4.28 12.44 -15.89
CA VAL A 98 -4.31 13.88 -16.20
C VAL A 98 -3.85 14.66 -14.97
N SER A 99 -2.97 15.64 -15.13
CA SER A 99 -2.36 16.40 -14.02
C SER A 99 -3.38 17.07 -13.09
N SER A 100 -4.50 17.56 -13.61
CA SER A 100 -5.58 18.14 -12.81
C SER A 100 -6.29 17.14 -11.88
N ASN A 101 -6.20 15.83 -12.20
CA ASN A 101 -6.73 14.74 -11.41
C ASN A 101 -5.74 14.21 -10.35
N LEU A 102 -4.49 14.66 -10.39
CA LEU A 102 -3.43 14.17 -9.50
C LEU A 102 -3.07 15.22 -8.44
N GLU A 103 -2.65 14.75 -7.29
CA GLU A 103 -2.12 15.59 -6.20
C GLU A 103 -1.14 14.81 -5.34
N TRP A 104 -0.16 15.51 -4.76
CA TRP A 104 0.70 14.96 -3.73
C TRP A 104 -0.03 14.94 -2.38
N CYS A 105 0.03 13.83 -1.68
CA CYS A 105 -0.62 13.68 -0.37
C CYS A 105 0.17 12.76 0.56
N LYS A 106 -0.12 12.84 1.85
CA LYS A 106 0.34 11.85 2.82
C LYS A 106 -0.42 10.55 2.63
N ARG A 107 0.23 9.43 2.94
CA ARG A 107 -0.40 8.11 2.88
C ARG A 107 -1.69 8.02 3.70
N SER A 108 -1.74 8.68 4.88
CA SER A 108 -2.95 8.75 5.71
C SER A 108 -4.09 9.48 5.02
N GLU A 109 -3.79 10.59 4.35
CA GLU A 109 -4.78 11.40 3.61
C GLU A 109 -5.34 10.61 2.42
N ASN A 110 -4.46 9.92 1.67
CA ASN A 110 -4.87 9.04 0.58
C ASN A 110 -5.80 7.91 1.06
N GLN A 111 -5.52 7.31 2.22
CA GLN A 111 -6.41 6.31 2.81
C GLN A 111 -7.77 6.91 3.21
N ILE A 112 -7.79 8.09 3.81
CA ILE A 112 -9.02 8.79 4.19
C ILE A 112 -9.84 9.12 2.94
N HIS A 113 -9.21 9.66 1.89
CA HIS A 113 -9.86 9.94 0.61
C HIS A 113 -10.49 8.69 0.01
N SER A 114 -9.75 7.59 -0.04
CA SER A 114 -10.25 6.30 -0.54
C SER A 114 -11.52 5.83 0.18
N VAL A 115 -11.61 6.04 1.48
CA VAL A 115 -12.75 5.58 2.30
C VAL A 115 -13.89 6.58 2.30
N LYS A 116 -13.61 7.84 2.58
CA LYS A 116 -14.63 8.87 2.81
C LYS A 116 -15.20 9.43 1.52
N VAL A 117 -14.38 9.61 0.49
CA VAL A 117 -14.75 10.25 -0.77
C VAL A 117 -15.07 9.22 -1.84
N LEU A 118 -14.22 8.21 -2.01
CA LEU A 118 -14.43 7.16 -3.02
C LEU A 118 -15.29 6.00 -2.51
N HIS A 119 -15.75 6.04 -1.27
CA HIS A 119 -16.59 5.02 -0.62
C HIS A 119 -16.01 3.59 -0.74
N ASN A 120 -14.70 3.47 -0.93
CA ASN A 120 -14.05 2.18 -0.93
C ASN A 120 -14.16 1.56 0.47
N LYS A 121 -14.60 0.30 0.54
CA LYS A 121 -14.64 -0.42 1.81
C LYS A 121 -13.23 -0.41 2.40
N LEU A 122 -13.09 0.03 3.65
CA LEU A 122 -11.88 -0.18 4.43
C LEU A 122 -11.51 -1.65 4.25
N GLY A 123 -10.41 -1.89 3.53
CA GLY A 123 -9.98 -3.26 3.25
C GLY A 123 -10.00 -4.04 4.55
N ASN A 124 -10.75 -5.10 4.56
CA ASN A 124 -10.95 -6.20 5.52
C ASN A 124 -10.48 -6.06 7.00
N ARG A 125 -9.99 -4.88 7.43
CA ARG A 125 -9.43 -4.72 8.78
C ARG A 125 -10.50 -4.85 9.88
N GLU A 126 -11.71 -4.34 9.65
CA GLU A 126 -12.83 -4.57 10.57
C GLU A 126 -13.45 -5.96 10.37
N ILE A 127 -13.57 -6.39 9.12
CA ILE A 127 -14.00 -7.76 8.80
C ILE A 127 -12.96 -8.75 9.33
N CYS A 128 -11.66 -8.54 9.11
CA CYS A 128 -10.61 -9.37 9.69
C CYS A 128 -10.58 -9.32 11.22
N LYS A 129 -10.87 -8.17 11.85
CA LYS A 129 -11.03 -8.09 13.30
C LYS A 129 -12.22 -8.92 13.77
N LYS A 130 -13.37 -8.82 13.10
CA LYS A 130 -14.58 -9.57 13.44
C LYS A 130 -14.44 -11.08 13.16
N TRP A 131 -13.76 -11.46 12.08
CA TRP A 131 -13.54 -12.87 11.72
C TRP A 131 -12.40 -13.53 12.50
N ASN A 132 -11.39 -12.77 12.93
CA ASN A 132 -10.27 -13.26 13.73
C ASN A 132 -10.49 -13.11 15.24
N SER A 133 -11.55 -12.44 15.69
CA SER A 133 -11.93 -12.39 17.10
C SER A 133 -12.66 -13.67 17.47
N LYS A 134 -11.91 -14.62 18.03
CA LYS A 134 -12.48 -15.84 18.57
C LYS A 134 -12.83 -15.60 20.04
N PRO A 135 -14.05 -15.94 20.50
CA PRO A 135 -14.42 -15.85 21.90
C PRO A 135 -13.50 -16.72 22.75
N ILE A 136 -13.13 -16.21 23.91
CA ILE A 136 -12.24 -16.89 24.86
C ILE A 136 -12.82 -16.84 26.26
N VAL A 137 -12.44 -17.81 27.07
CA VAL A 137 -12.82 -17.93 28.51
C VAL A 137 -11.59 -17.66 29.35
N GLN A 138 -11.74 -16.78 30.31
CA GLN A 138 -10.77 -16.52 31.38
C GLN A 138 -11.05 -17.50 32.55
N LEU A 139 -10.04 -18.24 32.98
CA LEU A 139 -10.10 -19.16 34.09
C LEU A 139 -9.11 -18.74 35.15
N SER A 140 -9.44 -19.04 36.40
CA SER A 140 -8.48 -19.03 37.53
C SER A 140 -7.33 -20.02 37.28
N ILE A 141 -6.27 -19.94 38.05
CA ILE A 141 -5.18 -20.93 37.98
C ILE A 141 -5.71 -22.33 38.37
N GLY A 142 -6.70 -22.39 39.26
CA GLY A 142 -7.39 -23.62 39.64
C GLY A 142 -8.30 -24.20 38.54
N GLY A 143 -8.59 -23.44 37.48
CA GLY A 143 -9.43 -23.89 36.36
C GLY A 143 -10.89 -23.44 36.46
N GLU A 144 -11.26 -22.64 37.46
CA GLU A 144 -12.62 -22.13 37.61
C GLU A 144 -12.88 -21.00 36.63
N LYS A 145 -14.06 -20.99 36.04
CA LYS A 145 -14.48 -19.93 35.12
C LYS A 145 -14.66 -18.60 35.83
N ILE A 146 -14.00 -17.56 35.30
CA ILE A 146 -14.13 -16.19 35.78
C ILE A 146 -15.03 -15.36 34.86
N ARG A 147 -14.73 -15.35 33.54
CA ARG A 147 -15.47 -14.51 32.58
C ARG A 147 -15.30 -14.98 31.13
N ASP A 148 -16.33 -14.75 30.34
CA ASP A 148 -16.28 -14.87 28.89
C ASP A 148 -15.88 -13.53 28.27
N TRP A 149 -15.09 -13.58 27.21
CA TRP A 149 -14.63 -12.43 26.43
C TRP A 149 -14.88 -12.67 24.94
N SER A 150 -15.29 -11.64 24.21
CA SER A 150 -15.49 -11.73 22.77
C SER A 150 -14.19 -11.96 22.01
N SER A 151 -13.05 -11.56 22.60
CA SER A 151 -11.71 -11.74 22.01
C SER A 151 -10.60 -11.39 23.00
N SER A 152 -9.37 -11.84 22.68
CA SER A 152 -8.15 -11.42 23.39
C SER A 152 -7.89 -9.90 23.31
N PHE A 153 -8.35 -9.25 22.23
CA PHE A 153 -8.26 -7.80 22.07
C PHE A 153 -9.18 -7.05 23.05
N GLU A 154 -10.37 -7.58 23.32
CA GLU A 154 -11.28 -6.98 24.32
C GLU A 154 -10.66 -7.02 25.71
N VAL A 155 -10.02 -8.14 26.08
CA VAL A 155 -9.28 -8.27 27.34
C VAL A 155 -8.20 -7.19 27.46
N GLN A 156 -7.42 -6.96 26.40
CA GLN A 156 -6.42 -5.91 26.37
C GLN A 156 -7.03 -4.51 26.59
N ARG A 157 -8.17 -4.24 25.94
CA ARG A 157 -8.85 -2.95 26.05
C ARG A 157 -9.41 -2.70 27.45
N VAL A 158 -9.95 -3.74 28.10
CA VAL A 158 -10.65 -3.60 29.38
C VAL A 158 -9.71 -3.77 30.57
N LEU A 159 -8.81 -4.76 30.54
CA LEU A 159 -7.92 -5.09 31.65
C LEU A 159 -6.47 -4.61 31.45
N GLY A 160 -6.12 -4.06 30.28
CA GLY A 160 -4.75 -3.63 29.98
C GLY A 160 -3.76 -4.79 29.75
N PHE A 161 -4.21 -6.04 29.72
CA PHE A 161 -3.34 -7.20 29.55
C PHE A 161 -2.79 -7.28 28.13
N LYS A 162 -1.49 -7.54 27.98
CA LYS A 162 -0.88 -7.69 26.65
C LYS A 162 -1.49 -8.87 25.89
N GLU A 163 -2.16 -8.60 24.77
CA GLU A 163 -2.80 -9.61 23.91
C GLU A 163 -1.83 -10.75 23.53
N SER A 164 -0.55 -10.41 23.28
CA SER A 164 0.47 -11.40 22.91
C SER A 164 0.66 -12.52 23.95
N GLY A 165 0.55 -12.19 25.22
CA GLY A 165 0.61 -13.18 26.31
C GLY A 165 -0.58 -14.14 26.28
N ILE A 166 -1.79 -13.59 26.12
CA ILE A 166 -3.03 -14.38 26.03
C ILE A 166 -2.99 -15.29 24.80
N ARG A 167 -2.56 -14.78 23.65
CA ARG A 167 -2.44 -15.58 22.41
C ARG A 167 -1.45 -16.74 22.54
N LYS A 168 -0.35 -16.58 23.29
CA LYS A 168 0.58 -17.68 23.57
C LYS A 168 -0.07 -18.81 24.39
N CYS A 169 -1.01 -18.50 25.27
CA CYS A 169 -1.80 -19.52 25.98
C CYS A 169 -2.73 -20.27 25.03
N LEU A 170 -3.37 -19.56 24.10
CA LEU A 170 -4.37 -20.11 23.18
C LEU A 170 -3.76 -20.96 22.05
N TYR A 171 -2.64 -20.52 21.47
CA TYR A 171 -2.03 -21.15 20.27
C TYR A 171 -0.70 -21.86 20.52
N GLY A 172 -0.07 -21.61 21.67
CA GLY A 172 1.33 -21.97 21.90
C GLY A 172 2.29 -20.93 21.26
N ASP A 173 3.54 -20.99 21.67
CA ASP A 173 4.63 -20.19 21.09
C ASP A 173 5.16 -20.92 19.86
N LYS A 174 4.82 -20.45 18.67
CA LYS A 174 5.26 -21.04 17.39
C LYS A 174 6.78 -21.06 17.23
N GLN A 175 7.50 -20.13 17.88
CA GLN A 175 8.97 -20.05 17.79
C GLN A 175 9.70 -20.97 18.76
N LYS A 176 9.07 -21.33 19.89
CA LYS A 176 9.69 -22.12 20.96
C LYS A 176 9.06 -23.49 21.16
N GLY A 177 8.03 -23.86 20.40
CA GLY A 177 7.36 -25.16 20.51
C GLY A 177 6.69 -25.43 21.87
N ARG A 178 6.57 -24.44 22.74
CA ARG A 178 6.00 -24.58 24.11
C ARG A 178 4.70 -23.80 24.19
N ARG A 179 3.65 -24.42 24.74
CA ARG A 179 2.44 -23.74 25.19
C ARG A 179 2.71 -23.07 26.55
N SER A 180 2.39 -21.75 26.62
CA SER A 180 2.28 -21.12 27.93
C SER A 180 0.90 -21.46 28.50
N TYR A 181 0.86 -22.09 29.66
CA TYR A 181 -0.41 -22.49 30.27
C TYR A 181 -1.13 -21.34 30.98
N GLN A 182 -0.45 -20.21 31.19
CA GLN A 182 -1.01 -19.04 31.89
C GLN A 182 -0.40 -17.74 31.41
N SER A 183 -1.17 -16.65 31.49
CA SER A 183 -0.75 -15.29 31.22
C SER A 183 -1.49 -14.34 32.16
N HIS A 184 -0.76 -13.36 32.73
CA HIS A 184 -1.30 -12.38 33.70
C HIS A 184 -2.01 -13.00 34.90
N GLY A 185 -1.53 -14.19 35.36
CA GLY A 185 -2.12 -14.89 36.49
C GLY A 185 -3.39 -15.68 36.18
N TYR A 186 -3.75 -15.87 34.91
CA TYR A 186 -4.95 -16.59 34.47
C TYR A 186 -4.63 -17.62 33.41
N LYS A 187 -5.48 -18.66 33.32
CA LYS A 187 -5.54 -19.58 32.18
C LYS A 187 -6.53 -19.03 31.14
N TRP A 188 -6.24 -19.31 29.88
CA TRP A 188 -7.03 -18.83 28.75
C TRP A 188 -7.29 -19.96 27.78
N VAL A 189 -8.57 -20.17 27.45
CA VAL A 189 -9.01 -21.20 26.50
C VAL A 189 -9.98 -20.59 25.49
N TYR A 190 -10.12 -21.19 24.33
CA TYR A 190 -11.20 -20.79 23.44
C TYR A 190 -12.54 -21.21 24.01
N ALA A 191 -13.56 -20.35 23.85
CA ALA A 191 -14.91 -20.67 24.31
C ALA A 191 -15.42 -21.99 23.71
N LYS A 192 -15.13 -22.24 22.42
CA LYS A 192 -15.48 -23.50 21.75
C LYS A 192 -14.85 -24.74 22.41
N ASP A 193 -13.66 -24.61 22.99
CA ASP A 193 -12.93 -25.73 23.62
C ASP A 193 -13.30 -25.89 25.10
N TYR A 194 -13.98 -24.90 25.69
CA TYR A 194 -14.45 -24.91 27.08
C TYR A 194 -15.87 -25.44 27.20
N TYR A 195 -16.73 -25.16 26.22
CA TYR A 195 -18.15 -25.55 26.23
C TYR A 195 -18.44 -26.87 25.47
N GLN A 196 -17.39 -27.56 24.98
CA GLN A 196 -17.51 -28.93 24.46
C GLN A 196 -17.59 -29.93 25.63
#